data_7f8523020b0781c2f01dba16f714f39b
#
_entry.id   7f8523020b0781c2f01dba16f714f39b
#
_cell.length_a   1.000
_cell.length_b   1.000
_cell.length_c   1.000
_cell.angle_alpha   90.00
_cell.angle_beta   90.00
_cell.angle_gamma   90.00
#
_symmetry.space_group_name_H-M   'P 1'
#
loop_
_entity.id
_entity.type
_entity.pdbx_description
1 polymer ?
#
loop_
_entity_poly.entity_id
_entity_poly.type
_entity_poly.pdbx_seq_one_letter_code
_entity_poly.pdbx_strand_id
1 'polypeptide(L)'
;MDQENFKQKIHLVISVIIVVPVSFLYGFDRLSQLNIDLNTTDELNVFKGIMGLYLGLALLWLLGIFKQKYLYAALVSNTAFMLGLGVGRFFSIIIDGLPTAAFIFGTIGELVLGFYGLWVLKRL
;
A
#
# COMPACT_ATOMS: atom_id res chain seq x y z
N MET A 1 10.40 -6.92 21.39
CA MET A 1 10.68 -5.77 20.49
C MET A 1 10.71 -4.52 21.34
N ASP A 2 11.81 -3.76 21.30
CA ASP A 2 11.89 -2.52 22.07
C ASP A 2 11.08 -1.41 21.39
N GLN A 3 10.97 -0.25 22.06
CA GLN A 3 10.14 0.83 21.55
C GLN A 3 10.65 1.41 20.23
N GLU A 4 11.97 1.47 20.03
CA GLU A 4 12.54 1.95 18.77
C GLU A 4 12.21 1.02 17.63
N ASN A 5 12.37 -0.29 17.80
CA ASN A 5 11.98 -1.28 16.81
C ASN A 5 10.49 -1.20 16.50
N PHE A 6 9.67 -1.06 17.53
CA PHE A 6 8.22 -0.95 17.36
C PHE A 6 7.86 0.27 16.50
N LYS A 7 8.43 1.43 16.83
CA LYS A 7 8.15 2.67 16.10
C LYS A 7 8.57 2.59 14.64
N GLN A 8 9.67 1.91 14.37
CA GLN A 8 10.17 1.77 13.00
C GLN A 8 9.34 0.80 12.17
N LYS A 9 8.73 -0.19 12.79
CA LYS A 9 8.13 -1.32 12.07
C LYS A 9 6.60 -1.36 12.10
N ILE A 10 5.96 -0.59 12.99
CA ILE A 10 4.50 -0.69 13.16
C ILE A 10 3.75 -0.38 11.86
N HIS A 11 4.18 0.64 11.12
CA HIS A 11 3.49 1.00 9.89
C HIS A 11 3.74 -0.04 8.79
N LEU A 12 4.86 -0.75 8.82
CA LEU A 12 5.10 -1.86 7.89
C LEU A 12 4.12 -3.00 8.16
N VAL A 13 3.89 -3.33 9.43
CA VAL A 13 2.94 -4.36 9.82
C VAL A 13 1.54 -3.99 9.36
N ILE A 14 1.12 -2.75 9.63
CA ILE A 14 -0.18 -2.26 9.21
C ILE A 14 -0.31 -2.33 7.68
N SER A 15 0.73 -1.91 6.96
CA SER A 15 0.73 -1.94 5.50
C SER A 15 0.54 -3.36 4.96
N VAL A 16 1.23 -4.34 5.52
CA VAL A 16 1.09 -5.74 5.08
C VAL A 16 -0.34 -6.23 5.33
N ILE A 17 -0.89 -5.95 6.52
CA ILE A 17 -2.24 -6.37 6.88
C ILE A 17 -3.29 -5.79 5.91
N ILE A 18 -3.07 -4.58 5.41
CA ILE A 18 -4.01 -3.93 4.49
C ILE A 18 -3.74 -4.34 3.05
N VAL A 19 -2.47 -4.30 2.62
CA VAL A 19 -2.11 -4.45 1.21
C VAL A 19 -2.31 -5.88 0.71
N VAL A 20 -2.02 -6.89 1.54
CA VAL A 20 -2.16 -8.29 1.11
C VAL A 20 -3.62 -8.63 0.77
N PRO A 21 -4.60 -8.37 1.65
CA PRO A 21 -6.00 -8.63 1.28
C PRO A 21 -6.45 -7.81 0.07
N VAL A 22 -6.06 -6.55 -0.02
CA VAL A 22 -6.44 -5.68 -1.13
C VAL A 22 -5.89 -6.22 -2.44
N SER A 23 -4.65 -6.74 -2.43
CA SER A 23 -4.05 -7.30 -3.63
C SER A 23 -4.86 -8.48 -4.18
N PHE A 24 -5.37 -9.34 -3.30
CA PHE A 24 -6.20 -10.48 -3.73
C PHE A 24 -7.55 -10.01 -4.25
N LEU A 25 -8.12 -8.94 -3.69
CA LEU A 25 -9.34 -8.35 -4.26
C LEU A 25 -9.12 -7.89 -5.69
N TYR A 26 -8.00 -7.22 -5.96
CA TYR A 26 -7.67 -6.75 -7.31
C TYR A 26 -7.44 -7.91 -8.28
N GLY A 27 -6.66 -8.91 -7.87
CA GLY A 27 -6.25 -9.97 -8.77
C GLY A 27 -7.35 -10.98 -9.09
N PHE A 28 -8.26 -11.22 -8.16
CA PHE A 28 -9.32 -12.23 -8.32
C PHE A 28 -10.68 -11.62 -8.61
N ASP A 29 -10.70 -10.36 -9.10
CA ASP A 29 -11.91 -9.70 -9.60
C ASP A 29 -13.03 -9.68 -8.56
N ARG A 30 -12.68 -9.30 -7.34
CA ARG A 30 -13.65 -9.11 -6.25
C ARG A 30 -13.95 -7.62 -6.02
N LEU A 31 -13.80 -6.82 -7.09
CA LEU A 31 -13.87 -5.37 -7.00
C LEU A 31 -15.27 -4.82 -7.22
N SER A 32 -16.24 -5.67 -7.58
CA SER A 32 -17.62 -5.21 -7.79
C SER A 32 -18.20 -4.56 -6.53
N GLN A 33 -17.75 -5.01 -5.35
CA GLN A 33 -18.14 -4.40 -4.07
C GLN A 33 -17.61 -2.98 -3.92
N LEU A 34 -16.60 -2.60 -4.72
CA LEU A 34 -15.99 -1.28 -4.72
C LEU A 34 -16.33 -0.48 -5.98
N ASN A 35 -17.39 -0.89 -6.69
CA ASN A 35 -17.83 -0.24 -7.94
C ASN A 35 -16.81 -0.33 -9.08
N ILE A 36 -16.05 -1.41 -9.14
CA ILE A 36 -15.11 -1.68 -10.21
C ILE A 36 -15.51 -2.99 -10.87
N ASP A 37 -15.77 -2.94 -12.18
CA ASP A 37 -16.10 -4.13 -12.99
C ASP A 37 -14.99 -4.31 -14.04
N LEU A 38 -14.42 -5.52 -14.05
CA LEU A 38 -13.39 -5.90 -15.03
C LEU A 38 -14.06 -6.75 -16.11
N ASN A 39 -14.08 -6.22 -17.33
CA ASN A 39 -14.87 -6.83 -18.42
C ASN A 39 -14.00 -7.41 -19.53
N THR A 40 -12.71 -7.09 -19.59
CA THR A 40 -11.83 -7.55 -20.67
C THR A 40 -10.66 -8.34 -20.12
N THR A 41 -10.07 -9.16 -20.99
CA THR A 41 -8.85 -9.90 -20.66
C THR A 41 -7.70 -8.97 -20.30
N ASP A 42 -7.60 -7.83 -20.99
CA ASP A 42 -6.56 -6.85 -20.69
C ASP A 42 -6.71 -6.27 -19.29
N GLU A 43 -7.94 -5.94 -18.90
CA GLU A 43 -8.19 -5.44 -17.54
C GLU A 43 -7.81 -6.49 -16.48
N LEU A 44 -8.21 -7.75 -16.70
CA LEU A 44 -7.85 -8.83 -15.79
C LEU A 44 -6.34 -9.02 -15.68
N ASN A 45 -5.64 -8.89 -16.82
CA ASN A 45 -4.18 -8.99 -16.85
C ASN A 45 -3.52 -7.86 -16.03
N VAL A 46 -3.97 -6.63 -16.24
CA VAL A 46 -3.43 -5.47 -15.51
C VAL A 46 -3.63 -5.63 -14.01
N PHE A 47 -4.83 -6.02 -13.59
CA PHE A 47 -5.10 -6.13 -12.15
C PHE A 47 -4.39 -7.32 -11.50
N LYS A 48 -4.12 -8.40 -12.23
CA LYS A 48 -3.25 -9.46 -11.72
C LYS A 48 -1.79 -9.00 -11.63
N GLY A 49 -1.36 -8.14 -12.55
CA GLY A 49 -0.05 -7.51 -12.44
C GLY A 49 0.06 -6.64 -11.20
N ILE A 50 -0.98 -5.86 -10.89
CA ILE A 50 -1.04 -5.06 -9.67
C ILE A 50 -1.01 -5.96 -8.43
N MET A 51 -1.76 -7.08 -8.44
CA MET A 51 -1.71 -8.05 -7.36
C MET A 51 -0.29 -8.54 -7.12
N GLY A 52 0.41 -8.94 -8.20
CA GLY A 52 1.79 -9.43 -8.09
C GLY A 52 2.74 -8.38 -7.56
N LEU A 53 2.60 -7.13 -8.03
CA LEU A 53 3.42 -6.01 -7.55
C LEU A 53 3.19 -5.75 -6.06
N TYR A 54 1.94 -5.71 -5.65
CA TYR A 54 1.59 -5.46 -4.24
C TYR A 54 2.11 -6.59 -3.34
N LEU A 55 1.96 -7.85 -3.76
CA LEU A 55 2.45 -8.99 -2.98
C LEU A 55 3.98 -9.01 -2.91
N GLY A 56 4.66 -8.64 -4.00
CA GLY A 56 6.11 -8.56 -4.00
C GLY A 56 6.61 -7.50 -3.02
N LEU A 57 5.99 -6.33 -3.00
CA LEU A 57 6.33 -5.28 -2.05
C LEU A 57 5.99 -5.68 -0.62
N ALA A 58 4.83 -6.31 -0.40
CA ALA A 58 4.46 -6.80 0.93
C ALA A 58 5.46 -7.82 1.46
N LEU A 59 5.98 -8.69 0.57
CA LEU A 59 7.02 -9.64 0.96
C LEU A 59 8.29 -8.91 1.41
N LEU A 60 8.71 -7.88 0.69
CA LEU A 60 9.86 -7.08 1.08
C LEU A 60 9.64 -6.42 2.45
N TRP A 61 8.43 -5.90 2.69
CA TRP A 61 8.13 -5.30 3.99
C TRP A 61 8.15 -6.34 5.11
N LEU A 62 7.62 -7.53 4.87
CA LEU A 62 7.73 -8.64 5.84
C LEU A 62 9.18 -8.98 6.14
N LEU A 63 10.02 -9.05 5.10
CA LEU A 63 11.45 -9.30 5.31
C LEU A 63 12.08 -8.22 6.18
N GLY A 64 11.70 -6.96 5.96
CA GLY A 64 12.21 -5.86 6.77
C GLY A 64 11.75 -5.92 8.22
N ILE A 65 10.54 -6.43 8.47
CA ILE A 65 10.03 -6.61 9.83
C ILE A 65 10.86 -7.65 10.59
N PHE A 66 11.21 -8.77 9.94
CA PHE A 66 11.85 -9.89 10.60
C PHE A 66 13.36 -9.90 10.48
N LYS A 67 13.95 -9.22 9.48
CA LYS A 67 15.39 -9.24 9.22
C LYS A 67 15.93 -7.83 9.07
N GLN A 68 16.83 -7.47 9.96
CA GLN A 68 17.37 -6.10 10.02
C GLN A 68 18.02 -5.65 8.71
N LYS A 69 18.65 -6.56 7.99
CA LYS A 69 19.33 -6.20 6.75
C LYS A 69 18.39 -5.70 5.65
N TYR A 70 17.11 -6.05 5.73
CA TYR A 70 16.10 -5.61 4.77
C TYR A 70 15.28 -4.41 5.25
N LEU A 71 15.49 -3.96 6.49
CA LEU A 71 14.64 -2.93 7.09
C LEU A 71 14.69 -1.62 6.31
N TYR A 72 15.88 -1.16 5.91
CA TYR A 72 15.98 0.11 5.19
C TYR A 72 15.27 0.03 3.85
N ALA A 73 15.48 -1.04 3.09
CA ALA A 73 14.78 -1.23 1.82
C ALA A 73 13.27 -1.29 2.01
N ALA A 74 12.81 -1.97 3.07
CA ALA A 74 11.38 -2.03 3.37
C ALA A 74 10.82 -0.65 3.69
N LEU A 75 11.53 0.14 4.49
CA LEU A 75 11.08 1.48 4.86
C LEU A 75 11.01 2.41 3.65
N VAL A 76 12.04 2.41 2.82
CA VAL A 76 12.07 3.28 1.64
C VAL A 76 10.97 2.88 0.65
N SER A 77 10.87 1.59 0.36
CA SER A 77 9.87 1.12 -0.61
C SER A 77 8.44 1.34 -0.11
N ASN A 78 8.19 1.12 1.18
CA ASN A 78 6.87 1.34 1.75
C ASN A 78 6.50 2.82 1.70
N THR A 79 7.42 3.70 2.06
CA THR A 79 7.18 5.14 2.03
C THR A 79 6.88 5.61 0.61
N ALA A 80 7.67 5.17 -0.36
CA ALA A 80 7.46 5.52 -1.76
C ALA A 80 6.11 4.98 -2.27
N PHE A 81 5.78 3.75 -1.92
CA PHE A 81 4.52 3.12 -2.32
C PHE A 81 3.32 3.90 -1.75
N MET A 82 3.34 4.17 -0.46
CA MET A 82 2.21 4.83 0.20
C MET A 82 2.05 6.27 -0.25
N LEU A 83 3.13 7.04 -0.33
CA LEU A 83 3.05 8.42 -0.79
C LEU A 83 2.69 8.49 -2.27
N GLY A 84 3.23 7.60 -3.09
CA GLY A 84 2.90 7.56 -4.52
C GLY A 84 1.42 7.28 -4.73
N LEU A 85 0.88 6.24 -4.10
CA LEU A 85 -0.54 5.92 -4.19
C LEU A 85 -1.40 7.06 -3.64
N GLY A 86 -1.06 7.55 -2.45
CA GLY A 86 -1.85 8.57 -1.79
C GLY A 86 -1.89 9.87 -2.58
N VAL A 87 -0.76 10.30 -3.10
CA VAL A 87 -0.69 11.52 -3.92
C VAL A 87 -1.44 11.33 -5.23
N GLY A 88 -1.24 10.20 -5.91
CA GLY A 88 -1.94 9.92 -7.16
C GLY A 88 -3.44 9.87 -6.99
N ARG A 89 -3.92 9.24 -5.94
CA ARG A 89 -5.35 9.17 -5.64
C ARG A 89 -5.91 10.52 -5.23
N PHE A 90 -5.16 11.29 -4.46
CA PHE A 90 -5.57 12.65 -4.10
C PHE A 90 -5.69 13.53 -5.35
N PHE A 91 -4.74 13.41 -6.26
CA PHE A 91 -4.80 14.11 -7.53
C PHE A 91 -6.06 13.73 -8.33
N SER A 92 -6.40 12.44 -8.35
CA SER A 92 -7.61 11.96 -9.01
C SER A 92 -8.88 12.54 -8.35
N ILE A 93 -8.90 12.65 -7.04
CA ILE A 93 -10.04 13.25 -6.34
C ILE A 93 -10.26 14.69 -6.82
N ILE A 94 -9.18 15.43 -7.02
CA ILE A 94 -9.28 16.83 -7.50
C ILE A 94 -9.80 16.88 -8.94
N ILE A 95 -9.31 16.03 -9.82
CA ILE A 95 -9.62 16.09 -11.25
C ILE A 95 -10.90 15.35 -11.61
N ASP A 96 -11.08 14.14 -11.04
CA ASP A 96 -12.13 13.23 -11.48
C ASP A 96 -13.34 13.22 -10.54
N GLY A 97 -13.20 13.77 -9.34
CA GLY A 97 -14.25 13.77 -8.33
C GLY A 97 -14.07 12.71 -7.26
N LEU A 98 -15.04 12.64 -6.34
CA LEU A 98 -14.97 11.76 -5.18
C LEU A 98 -15.28 10.32 -5.57
N PRO A 99 -14.41 9.35 -5.24
CA PRO A 99 -14.72 7.94 -5.40
C PRO A 99 -15.59 7.42 -4.25
N THR A 100 -15.86 6.12 -4.24
CA THR A 100 -16.56 5.51 -3.10
C THR A 100 -15.78 5.68 -1.82
N ALA A 101 -16.49 5.59 -0.69
CA ALA A 101 -15.91 5.84 0.65
C ALA A 101 -14.67 4.98 0.91
N ALA A 102 -14.67 3.72 0.46
CA ALA A 102 -13.50 2.84 0.66
C ALA A 102 -12.23 3.43 0.07
N PHE A 103 -12.31 4.05 -1.11
CA PHE A 103 -11.16 4.65 -1.76
C PHE A 103 -10.76 5.98 -1.12
N ILE A 104 -11.71 6.72 -0.55
CA ILE A 104 -11.40 7.94 0.21
C ILE A 104 -10.62 7.58 1.47
N PHE A 105 -11.11 6.60 2.25
CA PHE A 105 -10.41 6.16 3.45
C PHE A 105 -9.06 5.53 3.12
N GLY A 106 -8.98 4.79 2.01
CA GLY A 106 -7.71 4.24 1.54
C GLY A 106 -6.68 5.32 1.25
N THR A 107 -7.11 6.41 0.58
CA THR A 107 -6.23 7.53 0.28
C THR A 107 -5.69 8.17 1.56
N ILE A 108 -6.58 8.42 2.54
CA ILE A 108 -6.18 8.98 3.83
C ILE A 108 -5.17 8.06 4.52
N GLY A 109 -5.45 6.75 4.57
CA GLY A 109 -4.56 5.78 5.19
C GLY A 109 -3.20 5.73 4.52
N GLU A 110 -3.16 5.78 3.19
CA GLU A 110 -1.91 5.79 2.44
C GLU A 110 -1.06 7.02 2.76
N LEU A 111 -1.68 8.19 2.81
CA LEU A 111 -0.96 9.41 3.14
C LEU A 111 -0.46 9.38 4.59
N VAL A 112 -1.28 8.92 5.53
CA VAL A 112 -0.87 8.79 6.93
C VAL A 112 0.32 7.84 7.06
N LEU A 113 0.23 6.65 6.47
CA LEU A 113 1.31 5.66 6.53
C LEU A 113 2.56 6.17 5.81
N GLY A 114 2.39 6.85 4.68
CA GLY A 114 3.50 7.39 3.92
C GLY A 114 4.25 8.47 4.68
N PHE A 115 3.54 9.42 5.27
CA PHE A 115 4.18 10.47 6.05
C PHE A 115 4.80 9.93 7.34
N TYR A 116 4.17 8.95 7.97
CA TYR A 116 4.79 8.28 9.10
C TYR A 116 6.10 7.61 8.70
N GLY A 117 6.12 6.91 7.57
CA GLY A 117 7.33 6.28 7.05
C GLY A 117 8.44 7.30 6.78
N LEU A 118 8.07 8.45 6.24
CA LEU A 118 9.03 9.52 6.00
C LEU A 118 9.63 10.03 7.32
N TRP A 119 8.78 10.18 8.34
CA TRP A 119 9.24 10.56 9.67
C TRP A 119 10.22 9.54 10.24
N VAL A 120 9.92 8.24 10.09
CA VAL A 120 10.84 7.18 10.53
C VAL A 120 12.17 7.28 9.80
N LEU A 121 12.14 7.45 8.47
CA LEU A 121 13.37 7.53 7.68
C LEU A 121 14.25 8.69 8.10
N LYS A 122 13.66 9.82 8.47
CA LYS A 122 14.42 10.98 8.90
C LYS A 122 15.12 10.75 10.25
N ARG A 123 14.69 9.77 11.01
CA ARG A 123 15.26 9.48 12.33
C ARG A 123 16.32 8.36 12.29
N LEU A 124 16.57 7.80 11.14
CA LEU A 124 17.60 6.75 11.01
C LEU A 124 19.01 7.34 10.90
#